data_81d2eb02816e0814e39d310722461f4c
#
_entry.id   81d2eb02816e0814e39d310722461f4c
#
_cell.length_a   1.000
_cell.length_b   1.000
_cell.length_c   1.000
_cell.angle_alpha   90.00
_cell.angle_beta   90.00
_cell.angle_gamma   90.00
#
_symmetry.space_group_name_H-M   'P 1'
#
loop_
_entity.id
_entity.type
_entity.pdbx_description
1 polymer ?
#
loop_
_entity_poly.entity_id
_entity_poly.type
_entity_poly.pdbx_seq_one_letter_code
_entity_poly.pdbx_strand_id
1 'polypeptide(L)'
;MTLAFDDPRGLSLHPATGDRDWGFRELADAPPHVHPQPKRTFYFLLMLPAIIVLAAITLYPFFWLIYMSLHEVGLGPRPDVWVGLKNYARLLTDPRYSEGWWLLARYTFLCLSIEIVLGVLLAVILNRSRYEKALVTLLLMPMMMSPVVAGLLYYFLFNGTFGWYHWIFESLGILDGASILGSPATALYGLVMVDVWQWTPLIVLITLAGLKRVPQDQLEASMVDGAGPLQNFFQVSLPNIYPFLLIAVLLRFMDNVRFIDHFLALTGGGPGNATRILPVYLFDVSFRFFDLGRGGAIAVT
;
A
#
# COMPACT_ATOMS: atom_id res chain seq x y z
N MET A 1 53.25 -45.94 -12.92
CA MET A 1 52.20 -46.01 -11.89
C MET A 1 51.12 -45.02 -12.31
N THR A 2 50.23 -45.48 -13.16
CA THR A 2 49.24 -44.66 -13.86
C THR A 2 47.90 -44.87 -13.18
N LEU A 3 47.42 -43.86 -12.50
CA LEU A 3 46.10 -43.88 -11.86
C LEU A 3 45.04 -43.67 -12.97
N ALA A 4 44.27 -44.75 -13.22
CA ALA A 4 43.06 -44.67 -14.01
C ALA A 4 41.97 -44.04 -13.18
N PHE A 5 41.43 -42.86 -13.60
CA PHE A 5 40.20 -42.30 -13.06
C PHE A 5 39.04 -42.89 -13.88
N ASP A 6 38.27 -43.77 -13.24
CA ASP A 6 37.00 -44.22 -13.75
C ASP A 6 35.96 -43.06 -13.64
N ASP A 7 35.52 -42.55 -14.76
CA ASP A 7 34.39 -41.61 -14.81
C ASP A 7 33.09 -42.42 -14.62
N PRO A 8 32.25 -42.07 -13.65
CA PRO A 8 31.00 -42.79 -13.37
C PRO A 8 29.99 -42.78 -14.51
N ARG A 9 30.30 -42.15 -15.62
CA ARG A 9 29.45 -42.06 -16.82
C ARG A 9 29.80 -43.03 -17.93
N GLY A 10 30.77 -43.93 -17.73
CA GLY A 10 31.05 -45.03 -18.64
C GLY A 10 31.69 -44.67 -20.00
N LEU A 11 32.30 -43.47 -20.10
CA LEU A 11 33.00 -43.03 -21.30
C LEU A 11 34.42 -43.59 -21.31
N SER A 12 34.66 -44.67 -22.06
CA SER A 12 35.99 -45.22 -22.31
C SER A 12 36.76 -44.27 -23.26
N LEU A 13 37.82 -43.68 -22.76
CA LEU A 13 38.76 -42.91 -23.57
C LEU A 13 39.64 -43.87 -24.39
N HIS A 14 39.35 -44.07 -25.68
CA HIS A 14 40.26 -44.71 -26.63
C HIS A 14 41.39 -43.72 -27.02
N PRO A 15 42.64 -44.20 -27.09
CA PRO A 15 43.78 -43.35 -27.48
C PRO A 15 43.67 -42.91 -28.96
N ALA A 16 43.82 -41.65 -29.16
CA ALA A 16 43.66 -40.96 -30.40
C ALA A 16 44.61 -41.43 -31.52
N THR A 17 44.06 -41.86 -32.62
CA THR A 17 44.68 -41.82 -33.93
C THR A 17 44.30 -40.51 -34.60
N GLY A 18 45.24 -39.62 -34.67
CA GLY A 18 45.60 -38.61 -35.65
C GLY A 18 44.60 -37.61 -36.19
N ASP A 19 43.36 -37.50 -35.76
CA ASP A 19 42.42 -36.48 -36.27
C ASP A 19 41.84 -35.68 -35.10
N ARG A 20 42.17 -34.37 -35.07
CA ARG A 20 41.83 -33.47 -33.95
C ARG A 20 40.41 -32.95 -34.05
N ASP A 21 39.46 -33.74 -34.42
CA ASP A 21 38.05 -33.41 -34.25
C ASP A 21 37.58 -33.91 -32.86
N TRP A 22 37.97 -33.16 -31.86
CA TRP A 22 37.56 -33.36 -30.46
C TRP A 22 36.06 -33.43 -30.36
N GLY A 23 35.52 -34.61 -30.13
CA GLY A 23 34.21 -34.99 -29.55
C GLY A 23 33.02 -34.01 -29.58
N PHE A 24 33.13 -32.84 -30.23
CA PHE A 24 32.06 -31.85 -30.34
C PHE A 24 30.90 -32.34 -31.23
N ARG A 25 31.13 -33.28 -32.13
CA ARG A 25 30.06 -33.89 -32.95
C ARG A 25 29.15 -34.80 -32.12
N GLU A 26 29.70 -35.60 -31.21
CA GLU A 26 28.88 -36.47 -30.34
C GLU A 26 28.04 -35.67 -29.34
N LEU A 27 28.51 -34.48 -28.88
CA LEU A 27 27.72 -33.60 -28.01
C LEU A 27 26.63 -32.85 -28.79
N ALA A 28 26.83 -32.62 -30.10
CA ALA A 28 25.85 -31.95 -30.96
C ALA A 28 24.67 -32.88 -31.34
N ASP A 29 24.92 -34.19 -31.40
CA ASP A 29 23.91 -35.21 -31.75
C ASP A 29 23.23 -35.84 -30.50
N ALA A 30 23.65 -35.46 -29.30
CA ALA A 30 22.95 -35.87 -28.08
C ALA A 30 21.53 -35.31 -28.09
N PRO A 31 20.49 -36.16 -28.03
CA PRO A 31 19.13 -35.65 -28.00
C PRO A 31 18.99 -34.69 -26.81
N PRO A 32 18.34 -33.50 -27.00
CA PRO A 32 18.16 -32.60 -25.91
C PRO A 32 17.54 -33.34 -24.73
N HIS A 33 18.17 -33.27 -23.55
CA HIS A 33 17.61 -33.82 -22.32
C HIS A 33 16.29 -33.14 -22.04
N VAL A 34 15.21 -33.63 -22.63
CA VAL A 34 13.84 -33.19 -22.39
C VAL A 34 13.52 -33.67 -20.99
N HIS A 35 13.77 -32.81 -20.00
CA HIS A 35 13.23 -33.01 -18.68
C HIS A 35 11.71 -33.12 -18.82
N PRO A 36 11.11 -34.26 -18.43
CA PRO A 36 9.66 -34.40 -18.51
C PRO A 36 9.03 -33.24 -17.73
N GLN A 37 8.30 -32.37 -18.44
CA GLN A 37 7.60 -31.26 -17.82
C GLN A 37 6.64 -31.83 -16.77
N PRO A 38 6.77 -31.47 -15.48
CA PRO A 38 5.90 -32.02 -14.47
C PRO A 38 4.45 -31.71 -14.82
N LYS A 39 3.58 -32.70 -14.72
CA LYS A 39 2.17 -32.57 -15.06
C LYS A 39 1.57 -31.42 -14.26
N ARG A 40 0.66 -30.64 -14.85
CA ARG A 40 -0.04 -29.50 -14.24
C ARG A 40 -0.61 -29.86 -12.86
N THR A 41 -1.04 -31.10 -12.67
CA THR A 41 -1.51 -31.66 -11.41
C THR A 41 -0.43 -31.68 -10.31
N PHE A 42 0.84 -31.89 -10.65
CA PHE A 42 1.94 -31.87 -9.69
C PHE A 42 2.13 -30.47 -9.09
N TYR A 43 2.14 -29.42 -9.90
CA TYR A 43 2.22 -28.05 -9.42
C TYR A 43 1.02 -27.68 -8.55
N PHE A 44 -0.18 -28.11 -8.95
CA PHE A 44 -1.39 -27.86 -8.16
C PHE A 44 -1.33 -28.55 -6.79
N LEU A 45 -0.91 -29.82 -6.73
CA LEU A 45 -0.74 -30.54 -5.46
C LEU A 45 0.34 -29.92 -4.57
N LEU A 46 1.41 -29.38 -5.16
CA LEU A 46 2.48 -28.70 -4.42
C LEU A 46 1.99 -27.37 -3.81
N MET A 47 1.11 -26.66 -4.51
CA MET A 47 0.52 -25.39 -4.02
C MET A 47 -0.65 -25.62 -3.06
N LEU A 48 -1.28 -26.80 -3.05
CA LEU A 48 -2.49 -27.09 -2.30
C LEU A 48 -2.39 -26.79 -0.79
N PRO A 49 -1.31 -27.16 -0.07
CA PRO A 49 -1.18 -26.84 1.35
C PRO A 49 -1.20 -25.33 1.61
N ALA A 50 -0.49 -24.55 0.79
CA ALA A 50 -0.48 -23.09 0.91
C ALA A 50 -1.86 -22.48 0.62
N ILE A 51 -2.54 -22.98 -0.41
CA ILE A 51 -3.90 -22.53 -0.75
C ILE A 51 -4.88 -22.83 0.39
N ILE A 52 -4.82 -24.03 1.00
CA ILE A 52 -5.69 -24.40 2.13
C ILE A 52 -5.45 -23.48 3.32
N VAL A 53 -4.19 -23.24 3.68
CA VAL A 53 -3.85 -22.34 4.81
C VAL A 53 -4.33 -20.92 4.54
N LEU A 54 -4.05 -20.37 3.37
CA LEU A 54 -4.50 -19.03 2.97
C LEU A 54 -6.04 -18.93 2.96
N ALA A 55 -6.71 -19.94 2.40
CA ALA A 55 -8.17 -19.99 2.39
C ALA A 55 -8.73 -20.04 3.83
N ALA A 56 -8.17 -20.87 4.69
CA ALA A 56 -8.62 -20.97 6.09
C ALA A 56 -8.46 -19.64 6.84
N ILE A 57 -7.28 -18.99 6.72
CA ILE A 57 -7.01 -17.72 7.41
C ILE A 57 -7.87 -16.56 6.86
N THR A 58 -8.20 -16.58 5.57
CA THR A 58 -8.95 -15.49 4.93
C THR A 58 -10.46 -15.72 4.98
N LEU A 59 -10.92 -16.92 4.58
CA LEU A 59 -12.35 -17.17 4.43
C LEU A 59 -13.04 -17.42 5.76
N TYR A 60 -12.39 -18.06 6.75
CA TYR A 60 -13.00 -18.30 8.04
C TYR A 60 -13.36 -16.99 8.77
N PRO A 61 -12.44 -16.01 8.97
CA PRO A 61 -12.80 -14.75 9.59
C PRO A 61 -13.83 -13.96 8.79
N PHE A 62 -13.78 -14.03 7.46
CA PHE A 62 -14.77 -13.37 6.60
C PHE A 62 -16.19 -13.91 6.81
N PHE A 63 -16.38 -15.23 6.77
CA PHE A 63 -17.68 -15.83 7.02
C PHE A 63 -18.12 -15.64 8.47
N TRP A 64 -17.19 -15.68 9.42
CA TRP A 64 -17.48 -15.38 10.82
C TRP A 64 -17.98 -13.94 11.01
N LEU A 65 -17.39 -12.99 10.32
CA LEU A 65 -17.82 -11.59 10.33
C LEU A 65 -19.25 -11.43 9.80
N ILE A 66 -19.57 -12.11 8.68
CA ILE A 66 -20.95 -12.13 8.14
C ILE A 66 -21.91 -12.75 9.16
N TYR A 67 -21.52 -13.87 9.80
CA TYR A 67 -22.32 -14.49 10.85
C TYR A 67 -22.60 -13.48 11.97
N MET A 68 -21.59 -12.83 12.51
CA MET A 68 -21.74 -11.84 13.58
C MET A 68 -22.63 -10.67 13.15
N SER A 69 -22.54 -10.21 11.91
CA SER A 69 -23.34 -9.09 11.40
C SER A 69 -24.86 -9.37 11.41
N LEU A 70 -25.25 -10.64 11.35
CA LEU A 70 -26.64 -11.10 11.34
C LEU A 70 -27.14 -11.53 12.74
N HIS A 71 -26.26 -11.48 13.75
CA HIS A 71 -26.58 -11.84 15.13
C HIS A 71 -26.45 -10.65 16.07
N GLU A 72 -27.18 -10.67 17.14
CA GLU A 72 -26.92 -9.84 18.33
C GLU A 72 -25.92 -10.63 19.19
N VAL A 73 -24.64 -10.22 19.08
CA VAL A 73 -23.51 -10.86 19.78
C VAL A 73 -23.11 -9.96 20.93
N GLY A 74 -23.22 -10.48 22.17
CA GLY A 74 -22.80 -9.75 23.37
C GLY A 74 -21.64 -10.45 24.07
N LEU A 75 -20.90 -9.68 24.91
CA LEU A 75 -19.92 -10.25 25.82
C LEU A 75 -20.65 -10.87 27.03
N GLY A 76 -20.70 -12.19 27.08
CA GLY A 76 -21.26 -12.87 28.25
C GLY A 76 -21.82 -14.26 27.91
N PRO A 77 -22.38 -14.97 28.92
CA PRO A 77 -22.88 -16.34 28.75
C PRO A 77 -24.21 -16.42 27.98
N ARG A 78 -24.71 -15.32 27.43
CA ARG A 78 -25.94 -15.32 26.62
C ARG A 78 -25.65 -15.87 25.23
N PRO A 79 -26.51 -16.77 24.72
CA PRO A 79 -26.33 -17.26 23.33
C PRO A 79 -26.55 -16.12 22.34
N ASP A 80 -25.83 -16.19 21.22
CA ASP A 80 -26.02 -15.27 20.10
C ASP A 80 -27.44 -15.40 19.56
N VAL A 81 -28.13 -14.27 19.39
CA VAL A 81 -29.49 -14.22 18.89
C VAL A 81 -29.51 -13.82 17.44
N TRP A 82 -30.13 -14.64 16.60
CA TRP A 82 -30.32 -14.28 15.19
C TRP A 82 -31.27 -13.09 15.05
N VAL A 83 -30.80 -12.00 14.48
CA VAL A 83 -31.57 -10.75 14.28
C VAL A 83 -31.71 -10.36 12.80
N GLY A 84 -31.17 -11.16 11.90
CA GLY A 84 -31.21 -10.90 10.46
C GLY A 84 -30.57 -9.55 10.10
N LEU A 85 -31.28 -8.73 9.34
CA LEU A 85 -30.79 -7.42 8.86
C LEU A 85 -31.01 -6.26 9.86
N LYS A 86 -31.39 -6.52 11.11
CA LYS A 86 -31.65 -5.46 12.09
C LYS A 86 -30.43 -4.59 12.39
N ASN A 87 -29.23 -5.18 12.40
CA ASN A 87 -27.99 -4.41 12.58
C ASN A 87 -27.76 -3.42 11.43
N TYR A 88 -28.00 -3.84 10.20
CA TYR A 88 -27.90 -2.97 9.03
C TYR A 88 -28.97 -1.86 9.05
N ALA A 89 -30.21 -2.17 9.42
CA ALA A 89 -31.26 -1.17 9.56
C ALA A 89 -30.89 -0.10 10.60
N ARG A 90 -30.29 -0.49 11.73
CA ARG A 90 -29.78 0.43 12.75
C ARG A 90 -28.65 1.32 12.21
N LEU A 91 -27.75 0.80 11.36
CA LEU A 91 -26.69 1.58 10.76
C LEU A 91 -27.21 2.68 9.83
N LEU A 92 -28.19 2.36 9.00
CA LEU A 92 -28.77 3.33 8.05
C LEU A 92 -29.48 4.48 8.76
N THR A 93 -29.91 4.30 10.01
CA THR A 93 -30.55 5.33 10.83
C THR A 93 -29.58 6.05 11.77
N ASP A 94 -28.33 5.61 11.87
CA ASP A 94 -27.32 6.25 12.73
C ASP A 94 -26.56 7.36 11.96
N PRO A 95 -26.70 8.62 12.34
CA PRO A 95 -25.99 9.73 11.69
C PRO A 95 -24.46 9.55 11.71
N ARG A 96 -23.89 8.93 12.76
CA ARG A 96 -22.45 8.69 12.88
C ARG A 96 -21.89 7.77 11.79
N TYR A 97 -22.72 6.85 11.30
CA TYR A 97 -22.34 5.96 10.21
C TYR A 97 -22.19 6.74 8.87
N SER A 98 -23.17 7.55 8.51
CA SER A 98 -23.13 8.37 7.31
C SER A 98 -22.05 9.48 7.36
N GLU A 99 -21.89 10.12 8.53
CA GLU A 99 -20.80 11.07 8.78
C GLU A 99 -19.44 10.40 8.67
N GLY A 100 -19.27 9.18 9.21
CA GLY A 100 -18.04 8.41 9.11
C GLY A 100 -17.64 8.10 7.67
N TRP A 101 -18.58 7.75 6.81
CA TRP A 101 -18.36 7.57 5.37
C TRP A 101 -17.95 8.87 4.68
N TRP A 102 -18.65 9.97 4.97
CA TRP A 102 -18.33 11.28 4.41
C TRP A 102 -16.94 11.77 4.80
N LEU A 103 -16.59 11.62 6.08
CA LEU A 103 -15.27 11.97 6.59
C LEU A 103 -14.17 11.09 5.97
N LEU A 104 -14.41 9.80 5.83
CA LEU A 104 -13.49 8.88 5.15
C LEU A 104 -13.27 9.26 3.69
N ALA A 105 -14.34 9.55 2.96
CA ALA A 105 -14.26 9.96 1.56
C ALA A 105 -13.49 11.29 1.42
N ARG A 106 -13.78 12.27 2.28
CA ARG A 106 -13.08 13.57 2.30
C ARG A 106 -11.60 13.41 2.62
N TYR A 107 -11.27 12.63 3.65
CA TYR A 107 -9.90 12.33 4.03
C TYR A 107 -9.12 11.68 2.90
N THR A 108 -9.64 10.58 2.36
CA THR A 108 -9.02 9.81 1.28
C THR A 108 -8.81 10.68 0.03
N PHE A 109 -9.81 11.48 -0.35
CA PHE A 109 -9.71 12.40 -1.48
C PHE A 109 -8.59 13.44 -1.28
N LEU A 110 -8.52 14.06 -0.09
CA LEU A 110 -7.49 15.05 0.22
C LEU A 110 -6.08 14.43 0.21
N CYS A 111 -5.91 13.29 0.89
CA CYS A 111 -4.62 12.59 0.93
C CYS A 111 -4.16 12.23 -0.47
N LEU A 112 -4.97 11.49 -1.24
CA LEU A 112 -4.60 11.05 -2.58
C LEU A 112 -4.33 12.22 -3.53
N SER A 113 -5.15 13.27 -3.50
CA SER A 113 -4.95 14.43 -4.38
C SER A 113 -3.60 15.11 -4.11
N ILE A 114 -3.26 15.33 -2.85
CA ILE A 114 -2.01 15.98 -2.47
C ILE A 114 -0.82 15.04 -2.73
N GLU A 115 -0.92 13.78 -2.36
CA GLU A 115 0.14 12.77 -2.58
C GLU A 115 0.46 12.59 -4.05
N ILE A 116 -0.55 12.51 -4.92
CA ILE A 116 -0.33 12.36 -6.37
C ILE A 116 0.41 13.59 -6.91
N VAL A 117 -0.07 14.80 -6.59
CA VAL A 117 0.54 16.03 -7.09
C VAL A 117 1.98 16.16 -6.58
N LEU A 118 2.20 16.02 -5.27
CA LEU A 118 3.54 16.11 -4.67
C LEU A 118 4.44 14.95 -5.14
N GLY A 119 3.91 13.73 -5.18
CA GLY A 119 4.65 12.55 -5.57
C GLY A 119 5.15 12.61 -7.02
N VAL A 120 4.27 13.01 -7.95
CA VAL A 120 4.65 13.20 -9.37
C VAL A 120 5.64 14.34 -9.51
N LEU A 121 5.41 15.49 -8.86
CA LEU A 121 6.31 16.63 -8.90
C LEU A 121 7.70 16.26 -8.39
N LEU A 122 7.79 15.65 -7.23
CA LEU A 122 9.06 15.19 -6.64
C LEU A 122 9.74 14.14 -7.53
N ALA A 123 9.01 13.18 -8.08
CA ALA A 123 9.57 12.18 -8.98
C ALA A 123 10.20 12.80 -10.25
N VAL A 124 9.53 13.79 -10.84
CA VAL A 124 10.06 14.50 -12.02
C VAL A 124 11.34 15.28 -11.67
N ILE A 125 11.37 15.95 -10.52
CA ILE A 125 12.55 16.68 -10.04
C ILE A 125 13.70 15.70 -9.77
N LEU A 126 13.42 14.60 -9.06
CA LEU A 126 14.41 13.60 -8.68
C LEU A 126 14.98 12.86 -9.91
N ASN A 127 14.16 12.56 -10.91
CA ASN A 127 14.59 11.87 -12.14
C ASN A 127 15.69 12.60 -12.90
N ARG A 128 15.80 13.91 -12.71
CA ARG A 128 16.82 14.76 -13.32
C ARG A 128 18.00 15.07 -12.39
N SER A 129 17.93 14.62 -11.14
CA SER A 129 18.93 14.96 -10.11
C SER A 129 20.12 14.01 -10.14
N ARG A 130 21.33 14.56 -10.10
CA ARG A 130 22.57 13.77 -9.88
C ARG A 130 22.62 13.07 -8.53
N TYR A 131 21.85 13.55 -7.57
CA TYR A 131 21.76 13.02 -6.20
C TYR A 131 20.53 12.15 -5.98
N GLU A 132 19.86 11.69 -7.05
CA GLU A 132 18.62 10.92 -6.99
C GLU A 132 18.62 9.84 -5.90
N LYS A 133 19.66 8.96 -5.89
CA LYS A 133 19.72 7.84 -4.95
C LYS A 133 19.72 8.30 -3.48
N ALA A 134 20.52 9.32 -3.15
CA ALA A 134 20.60 9.84 -1.78
C ALA A 134 19.29 10.53 -1.37
N LEU A 135 18.71 11.33 -2.27
CA LEU A 135 17.45 12.03 -2.01
C LEU A 135 16.27 11.06 -1.86
N VAL A 136 16.21 10.03 -2.70
CA VAL A 136 15.19 8.97 -2.57
C VAL A 136 15.34 8.24 -1.24
N THR A 137 16.58 7.88 -0.83
CA THR A 137 16.82 7.24 0.47
C THR A 137 16.34 8.10 1.63
N LEU A 138 16.63 9.41 1.60
CA LEU A 138 16.16 10.34 2.62
C LEU A 138 14.62 10.46 2.63
N LEU A 139 14.03 10.53 1.44
CA LEU A 139 12.58 10.63 1.27
C LEU A 139 11.83 9.40 1.80
N LEU A 140 12.45 8.21 1.76
CA LEU A 140 11.86 6.97 2.26
C LEU A 140 11.83 6.84 3.78
N MET A 141 12.63 7.64 4.53
CA MET A 141 12.71 7.53 5.99
C MET A 141 11.34 7.64 6.69
N PRO A 142 10.45 8.59 6.34
CA PRO A 142 9.12 8.65 6.95
C PRO A 142 8.31 7.37 6.78
N MET A 143 8.33 6.78 5.59
CA MET A 143 7.56 5.57 5.27
C MET A 143 8.05 4.32 6.04
N MET A 144 9.31 4.32 6.49
CA MET A 144 9.86 3.23 7.31
C MET A 144 9.44 3.29 8.78
N MET A 145 8.84 4.41 9.22
CA MET A 145 8.34 4.55 10.58
C MET A 145 6.99 3.84 10.75
N SER A 146 6.77 3.26 11.95
CA SER A 146 5.43 2.77 12.29
C SER A 146 4.43 3.93 12.28
N PRO A 147 3.22 3.76 11.70
CA PRO A 147 2.20 4.79 11.67
C PRO A 147 1.83 5.34 13.05
N VAL A 148 1.77 4.49 14.06
CA VAL A 148 1.51 4.92 15.46
C VAL A 148 2.63 5.84 15.96
N VAL A 149 3.89 5.52 15.67
CA VAL A 149 5.04 6.35 16.07
C VAL A 149 5.02 7.69 15.33
N ALA A 150 4.71 7.68 14.03
CA ALA A 150 4.53 8.91 13.26
C ALA A 150 3.39 9.77 13.87
N GLY A 151 2.25 9.14 14.20
CA GLY A 151 1.15 9.82 14.87
C GLY A 151 1.58 10.46 16.20
N LEU A 152 2.27 9.73 17.06
CA LEU A 152 2.77 10.26 18.35
C LEU A 152 3.78 11.40 18.14
N LEU A 153 4.70 11.28 17.17
CA LEU A 153 5.63 12.35 16.82
C LEU A 153 4.87 13.64 16.46
N TYR A 154 3.88 13.54 15.59
CA TYR A 154 3.09 14.69 15.17
C TYR A 154 2.15 15.20 16.27
N TYR A 155 1.68 14.35 17.19
CA TYR A 155 0.94 14.79 18.37
C TYR A 155 1.76 15.82 19.19
N PHE A 156 3.07 15.56 19.38
CA PHE A 156 3.96 16.52 20.03
C PHE A 156 4.25 17.74 19.16
N LEU A 157 4.45 17.58 17.87
CA LEU A 157 4.70 18.70 16.94
C LEU A 157 3.50 19.64 16.77
N PHE A 158 2.28 19.12 16.92
CA PHE A 158 1.04 19.90 16.87
C PHE A 158 0.60 20.44 18.25
N ASN A 159 1.36 20.15 19.31
CA ASN A 159 0.99 20.60 20.66
C ASN A 159 0.93 22.13 20.73
N GLY A 160 -0.18 22.67 21.29
CA GLY A 160 -0.42 24.10 21.36
C GLY A 160 0.55 24.91 22.25
N THR A 161 1.32 24.25 23.12
CA THR A 161 2.23 24.92 24.06
C THR A 161 3.68 24.94 23.59
N PHE A 162 4.15 23.84 22.99
CA PHE A 162 5.58 23.67 22.63
C PHE A 162 5.78 23.08 21.22
N GLY A 163 4.70 22.85 20.48
CA GLY A 163 4.77 22.23 19.15
C GLY A 163 5.27 23.15 18.06
N TRP A 164 6.29 22.72 17.31
CA TRP A 164 6.87 23.51 16.22
C TRP A 164 5.88 23.85 15.12
N TYR A 165 5.03 22.91 14.71
CA TYR A 165 4.02 23.18 13.69
C TYR A 165 2.93 24.12 14.18
N HIS A 166 2.54 24.01 15.46
CA HIS A 166 1.61 24.96 16.06
C HIS A 166 2.17 26.38 15.99
N TRP A 167 3.42 26.58 16.43
CA TRP A 167 4.08 27.89 16.38
C TRP A 167 4.17 28.45 14.95
N ILE A 168 4.53 27.62 13.95
CA ILE A 168 4.58 28.06 12.54
C ILE A 168 3.20 28.52 12.06
N PHE A 169 2.15 27.72 12.26
CA PHE A 169 0.81 28.04 11.78
C PHE A 169 0.18 29.22 12.52
N GLU A 170 0.47 29.39 13.80
CA GLU A 170 0.07 30.55 14.57
C GLU A 170 0.77 31.83 14.07
N SER A 171 2.08 31.76 13.82
CA SER A 171 2.84 32.90 13.28
C SER A 171 2.43 33.30 11.87
N LEU A 172 1.88 32.39 11.09
CA LEU A 172 1.29 32.63 9.76
C LEU A 172 -0.16 33.13 9.84
N GLY A 173 -0.75 33.28 11.04
CA GLY A 173 -2.14 33.70 11.22
C GLY A 173 -3.18 32.69 10.76
N ILE A 174 -2.81 31.39 10.63
CA ILE A 174 -3.70 30.30 10.22
C ILE A 174 -4.50 29.76 11.41
N LEU A 175 -3.97 29.94 12.63
CA LEU A 175 -4.59 29.48 13.87
C LEU A 175 -4.87 30.67 14.76
N ASP A 176 -6.12 30.79 15.24
CA ASP A 176 -6.54 31.82 16.19
C ASP A 176 -6.35 31.34 17.66
N GLY A 177 -5.12 30.93 18.01
CA GLY A 177 -4.80 30.42 19.36
C GLY A 177 -5.31 29.02 19.66
N ALA A 178 -6.03 28.38 18.73
CA ALA A 178 -6.51 27.00 18.88
C ALA A 178 -5.46 25.98 18.42
N SER A 179 -5.31 24.87 19.14
CA SER A 179 -4.46 23.76 18.69
C SER A 179 -5.02 23.16 17.39
N ILE A 180 -4.12 22.76 16.47
CA ILE A 180 -4.47 22.12 15.19
C ILE A 180 -5.41 20.93 15.40
N LEU A 181 -5.09 20.10 16.39
CA LEU A 181 -5.88 18.90 16.73
C LEU A 181 -7.05 19.19 17.66
N GLY A 182 -7.07 20.35 18.30
CA GLY A 182 -8.11 20.74 19.25
C GLY A 182 -9.35 21.38 18.61
N SER A 183 -9.25 21.79 17.35
CA SER A 183 -10.36 22.42 16.62
C SER A 183 -11.00 21.44 15.62
N PRO A 184 -12.34 21.30 15.61
CA PRO A 184 -13.02 20.49 14.60
C PRO A 184 -12.75 20.91 13.15
N ALA A 185 -12.45 22.19 12.94
CA ALA A 185 -12.18 22.75 11.62
C ALA A 185 -10.80 22.34 11.07
N THR A 186 -9.81 22.13 11.94
CA THR A 186 -8.41 21.88 11.54
C THR A 186 -7.91 20.46 11.78
N ALA A 187 -8.53 19.72 12.70
CA ALA A 187 -8.05 18.39 13.11
C ALA A 187 -7.91 17.39 11.93
N LEU A 188 -8.86 17.36 11.00
CA LEU A 188 -8.79 16.49 9.83
C LEU A 188 -7.60 16.85 8.93
N TYR A 189 -7.30 18.14 8.76
CA TYR A 189 -6.16 18.58 7.95
C TYR A 189 -4.82 18.25 8.61
N GLY A 190 -4.75 18.26 9.95
CA GLY A 190 -3.60 17.76 10.68
C GLY A 190 -3.32 16.29 10.37
N LEU A 191 -4.36 15.46 10.37
CA LEU A 191 -4.25 14.03 9.99
C LEU A 191 -3.81 13.85 8.53
N VAL A 192 -4.39 14.62 7.60
CA VAL A 192 -3.98 14.62 6.19
C VAL A 192 -2.50 14.98 6.03
N MET A 193 -2.01 15.97 6.80
CA MET A 193 -0.61 16.39 6.73
C MET A 193 0.34 15.26 7.15
N VAL A 194 0.01 14.53 8.20
CA VAL A 194 0.82 13.37 8.66
C VAL A 194 0.84 12.28 7.62
N ASP A 195 -0.31 11.93 7.08
CA ASP A 195 -0.45 10.87 6.09
C ASP A 195 0.30 11.19 4.79
N VAL A 196 0.10 12.39 4.27
CA VAL A 196 0.82 12.88 3.08
C VAL A 196 2.33 12.86 3.30
N TRP A 197 2.82 13.31 4.45
CA TRP A 197 4.25 13.28 4.77
C TRP A 197 4.79 11.84 4.78
N GLN A 198 4.07 10.92 5.37
CA GLN A 198 4.52 9.54 5.53
C GLN A 198 4.45 8.76 4.23
N TRP A 199 3.43 8.97 3.39
CA TRP A 199 3.13 8.09 2.27
C TRP A 199 3.40 8.67 0.87
N THR A 200 3.61 9.97 0.72
CA THR A 200 4.06 10.56 -0.57
C THR A 200 5.28 9.84 -1.16
N PRO A 201 6.27 9.35 -0.37
CA PRO A 201 7.41 8.61 -0.91
C PRO A 201 7.04 7.39 -1.73
N LEU A 202 5.96 6.70 -1.42
CA LEU A 202 5.48 5.55 -2.20
C LEU A 202 5.10 5.98 -3.63
N ILE A 203 4.34 7.07 -3.74
CA ILE A 203 3.95 7.62 -5.05
C ILE A 203 5.20 8.06 -5.83
N VAL A 204 6.16 8.71 -5.15
CA VAL A 204 7.43 9.10 -5.77
C VAL A 204 8.17 7.89 -6.35
N LEU A 205 8.33 6.82 -5.58
CA LEU A 205 9.04 5.61 -6.02
C LEU A 205 8.41 4.98 -7.26
N ILE A 206 7.09 4.79 -7.22
CA ILE A 206 6.38 4.13 -8.32
C ILE A 206 6.41 5.02 -9.56
N THR A 207 6.21 6.34 -9.40
CA THR A 207 6.28 7.31 -10.48
C THR A 207 7.68 7.39 -11.09
N LEU A 208 8.72 7.42 -10.24
CA LEU A 208 10.11 7.46 -10.68
C LEU A 208 10.49 6.19 -11.47
N ALA A 209 10.05 5.02 -11.01
CA ALA A 209 10.23 3.77 -11.74
C ALA A 209 9.53 3.79 -13.11
N GLY A 210 8.34 4.40 -13.17
CA GLY A 210 7.63 4.64 -14.44
C GLY A 210 8.37 5.59 -15.37
N LEU A 211 8.86 6.73 -14.87
CA LEU A 211 9.62 7.70 -15.65
C LEU A 211 10.88 7.12 -16.29
N LYS A 212 11.55 6.20 -15.60
CA LYS A 212 12.74 5.51 -16.13
C LYS A 212 12.43 4.51 -17.25
N ARG A 213 11.18 4.17 -17.45
CA ARG A 213 10.73 3.28 -18.54
C ARG A 213 10.26 4.03 -19.78
N VAL A 214 10.14 5.35 -19.72
CA VAL A 214 9.76 6.15 -20.89
C VAL A 214 10.84 6.01 -21.97
N PRO A 215 10.49 5.59 -23.22
CA PRO A 215 11.44 5.42 -24.29
C PRO A 215 12.14 6.74 -24.64
N GLN A 216 13.48 6.73 -24.68
CA GLN A 216 14.26 7.92 -24.99
C GLN A 216 13.95 8.46 -26.40
N ASP A 217 13.71 7.57 -27.36
CA ASP A 217 13.38 7.94 -28.75
C ASP A 217 12.13 8.84 -28.81
N GLN A 218 11.11 8.57 -27.96
CA GLN A 218 9.91 9.40 -27.89
C GLN A 218 10.19 10.78 -27.31
N LEU A 219 11.07 10.84 -26.29
CA LEU A 219 11.48 12.09 -25.66
C LEU A 219 12.31 12.95 -26.64
N GLU A 220 13.22 12.33 -27.37
CA GLU A 220 14.05 13.00 -28.37
C GLU A 220 13.23 13.47 -29.56
N ALA A 221 12.33 12.64 -30.10
CA ALA A 221 11.43 13.01 -31.17
C ALA A 221 10.58 14.24 -30.80
N SER A 222 9.99 14.24 -29.59
CA SER A 222 9.19 15.39 -29.13
C SER A 222 10.02 16.68 -29.01
N MET A 223 11.31 16.58 -28.62
CA MET A 223 12.20 17.75 -28.57
C MET A 223 12.56 18.26 -29.96
N VAL A 224 12.73 17.37 -30.93
CA VAL A 224 12.96 17.74 -32.35
C VAL A 224 11.73 18.45 -32.91
N ASP A 225 10.51 18.01 -32.51
CA ASP A 225 9.26 18.66 -32.88
C ASP A 225 9.01 20.00 -32.16
N GLY A 226 9.97 20.46 -31.32
CA GLY A 226 9.92 21.73 -30.62
C GLY A 226 9.10 21.72 -29.33
N ALA A 227 8.77 20.56 -28.77
CA ALA A 227 8.03 20.46 -27.52
C ALA A 227 8.82 21.00 -26.33
N GLY A 228 8.23 21.94 -25.59
CA GLY A 228 8.79 22.43 -24.32
C GLY A 228 8.71 21.38 -23.20
N PRO A 229 9.40 21.59 -22.05
CA PRO A 229 9.47 20.62 -20.97
C PRO A 229 8.09 20.19 -20.40
N LEU A 230 7.15 21.13 -20.26
CA LEU A 230 5.81 20.85 -19.81
C LEU A 230 5.00 20.07 -20.86
N GLN A 231 5.12 20.45 -22.12
CA GLN A 231 4.46 19.76 -23.23
C GLN A 231 4.94 18.31 -23.34
N ASN A 232 6.26 18.11 -23.26
CA ASN A 232 6.88 16.79 -23.24
C ASN A 232 6.39 15.96 -22.05
N PHE A 233 6.28 16.56 -20.86
CA PHE A 233 5.74 15.86 -19.70
C PHE A 233 4.30 15.40 -19.93
N PHE A 234 3.38 16.30 -20.32
CA PHE A 234 1.96 15.97 -20.44
C PHE A 234 1.65 15.09 -21.66
N GLN A 235 2.38 15.23 -22.78
CA GLN A 235 2.08 14.51 -24.02
C GLN A 235 2.88 13.20 -24.17
N VAL A 236 4.06 13.09 -23.54
CA VAL A 236 4.91 11.90 -23.66
C VAL A 236 5.05 11.19 -22.32
N SER A 237 5.57 11.88 -21.28
CA SER A 237 5.90 11.21 -20.03
C SER A 237 4.67 10.74 -19.27
N LEU A 238 3.69 11.61 -19.07
CA LEU A 238 2.50 11.31 -18.29
C LEU A 238 1.67 10.14 -18.85
N PRO A 239 1.38 10.05 -20.16
CA PRO A 239 0.71 8.88 -20.73
C PRO A 239 1.46 7.57 -20.52
N ASN A 240 2.79 7.59 -20.65
CA ASN A 240 3.63 6.41 -20.42
C ASN A 240 3.68 5.97 -18.95
N ILE A 241 3.62 6.91 -18.00
CA ILE A 241 3.63 6.58 -16.55
C ILE A 241 2.23 6.36 -15.97
N TYR A 242 1.17 6.67 -16.70
CA TYR A 242 -0.21 6.53 -16.21
C TYR A 242 -0.54 5.16 -15.61
N PRO A 243 -0.14 4.01 -16.21
CA PRO A 243 -0.39 2.70 -15.61
C PRO A 243 0.28 2.53 -14.23
N PHE A 244 1.47 3.10 -14.04
CA PHE A 244 2.19 3.08 -12.77
C PHE A 244 1.49 3.95 -11.72
N LEU A 245 1.03 5.15 -12.13
CA LEU A 245 0.26 6.03 -11.27
C LEU A 245 -1.06 5.38 -10.85
N LEU A 246 -1.75 4.70 -11.76
CA LEU A 246 -2.98 3.98 -11.42
C LEU A 246 -2.74 2.93 -10.34
N ILE A 247 -1.67 2.14 -10.47
CA ILE A 247 -1.30 1.14 -9.45
C ILE A 247 -1.01 1.83 -8.11
N ALA A 248 -0.24 2.92 -8.11
CA ALA A 248 0.09 3.67 -6.90
C ALA A 248 -1.17 4.22 -6.20
N VAL A 249 -2.08 4.81 -6.98
CA VAL A 249 -3.36 5.35 -6.48
C VAL A 249 -4.25 4.25 -5.92
N LEU A 250 -4.37 3.11 -6.60
CA LEU A 250 -5.16 1.98 -6.11
C LEU A 250 -4.62 1.42 -4.80
N LEU A 251 -3.30 1.25 -4.68
CA LEU A 251 -2.67 0.79 -3.44
C LEU A 251 -2.96 1.77 -2.29
N ARG A 252 -2.76 3.07 -2.52
CA ARG A 252 -3.02 4.09 -1.50
C ARG A 252 -4.49 4.22 -1.15
N PHE A 253 -5.38 4.13 -2.13
CA PHE A 253 -6.82 4.12 -1.88
C PHE A 253 -7.21 2.97 -0.95
N MET A 254 -6.75 1.74 -1.23
CA MET A 254 -7.01 0.57 -0.39
C MET A 254 -6.45 0.76 1.03
N ASP A 255 -5.28 1.36 1.16
CA ASP A 255 -4.68 1.64 2.47
C ASP A 255 -5.49 2.68 3.24
N ASN A 256 -5.85 3.80 2.63
CA ASN A 256 -6.58 4.88 3.29
C ASN A 256 -7.98 4.45 3.80
N VAL A 257 -8.66 3.56 3.07
CA VAL A 257 -9.99 3.09 3.47
C VAL A 257 -9.97 2.26 4.76
N ARG A 258 -8.89 1.53 5.02
CA ARG A 258 -8.73 0.68 6.23
C ARG A 258 -7.90 1.32 7.34
N PHE A 259 -7.31 2.48 7.08
CA PHE A 259 -6.31 3.08 7.96
C PHE A 259 -6.92 3.70 9.21
N ILE A 260 -6.37 3.38 10.38
CA ILE A 260 -6.89 3.83 11.67
C ILE A 260 -5.82 4.39 12.60
N ASP A 261 -4.55 4.01 12.39
CA ASP A 261 -3.47 4.21 13.37
C ASP A 261 -3.22 5.67 13.72
N HIS A 262 -3.09 6.56 12.73
CA HIS A 262 -2.92 8.00 12.97
C HIS A 262 -4.11 8.59 13.70
N PHE A 263 -5.34 8.16 13.36
CA PHE A 263 -6.54 8.68 13.98
C PHE A 263 -6.59 8.35 15.46
N LEU A 264 -6.27 7.10 15.83
CA LEU A 264 -6.23 6.69 17.24
C LEU A 264 -5.09 7.37 18.00
N ALA A 265 -3.90 7.50 17.38
CA ALA A 265 -2.73 8.11 18.03
C ALA A 265 -2.86 9.62 18.21
N LEU A 266 -3.46 10.35 17.26
CA LEU A 266 -3.52 11.80 17.25
C LEU A 266 -4.77 12.36 17.94
N THR A 267 -5.95 11.80 17.65
CA THR A 267 -7.22 12.42 18.00
C THR A 267 -8.21 11.48 18.68
N GLY A 268 -8.05 10.16 18.53
CA GLY A 268 -9.04 9.19 18.99
C GLY A 268 -10.44 9.37 18.39
N GLY A 269 -10.54 10.07 17.23
CA GLY A 269 -11.82 10.43 16.59
C GLY A 269 -12.34 11.83 16.91
N GLY A 270 -11.65 12.57 17.81
CA GLY A 270 -12.01 13.92 18.26
C GLY A 270 -11.41 15.06 17.42
N PRO A 271 -11.65 16.33 17.79
CA PRO A 271 -12.61 16.78 18.83
C PRO A 271 -14.06 16.55 18.42
N GLY A 272 -14.90 16.18 19.36
CA GLY A 272 -16.27 15.74 19.08
C GLY A 272 -16.27 14.50 18.20
N ASN A 273 -16.72 14.60 16.95
CA ASN A 273 -16.69 13.54 15.95
C ASN A 273 -15.90 13.97 14.68
N ALA A 274 -15.17 15.07 14.73
CA ALA A 274 -14.59 15.72 13.53
C ALA A 274 -13.58 14.86 12.77
N THR A 275 -13.02 13.83 13.40
CA THR A 275 -12.08 12.89 12.80
C THR A 275 -12.51 11.41 12.97
N ARG A 276 -13.79 11.19 13.30
CA ARG A 276 -14.33 9.83 13.47
C ARG A 276 -14.72 9.25 12.10
N ILE A 277 -13.73 8.90 11.29
CA ILE A 277 -13.91 8.16 10.04
C ILE A 277 -14.53 6.79 10.30
N LEU A 278 -15.05 6.13 9.27
CA LEU A 278 -15.73 4.85 9.41
C LEU A 278 -14.91 3.77 10.14
N PRO A 279 -13.60 3.55 9.85
CA PRO A 279 -12.78 2.59 10.61
C PRO A 279 -12.66 2.93 12.10
N VAL A 280 -12.59 4.21 12.48
CA VAL A 280 -12.58 4.63 13.89
C VAL A 280 -13.93 4.36 14.55
N TYR A 281 -15.03 4.64 13.84
CA TYR A 281 -16.37 4.31 14.33
C TYR A 281 -16.57 2.80 14.50
N LEU A 282 -16.10 2.00 13.55
CA LEU A 282 -16.07 0.54 13.66
C LEU A 282 -15.31 0.07 14.91
N PHE A 283 -14.13 0.64 15.14
CA PHE A 283 -13.31 0.34 16.32
C PHE A 283 -14.05 0.68 17.62
N ASP A 284 -14.67 1.86 17.69
CA ASP A 284 -15.45 2.27 18.87
C ASP A 284 -16.61 1.31 19.14
N VAL A 285 -17.39 0.96 18.10
CA VAL A 285 -18.56 0.07 18.25
C VAL A 285 -18.12 -1.33 18.68
N SER A 286 -17.04 -1.87 18.08
CA SER A 286 -16.62 -3.25 18.34
C SER A 286 -15.84 -3.41 19.64
N PHE A 287 -14.91 -2.47 19.96
CA PHE A 287 -13.93 -2.65 21.02
C PHE A 287 -14.15 -1.74 22.25
N ARG A 288 -14.88 -0.63 22.11
CA ARG A 288 -15.24 0.22 23.25
C ARG A 288 -16.65 -0.03 23.75
N PHE A 289 -17.60 -0.23 22.84
CA PHE A 289 -18.99 -0.50 23.20
C PHE A 289 -19.33 -2.00 23.21
N PHE A 290 -18.43 -2.82 22.67
CA PHE A 290 -18.59 -4.28 22.60
C PHE A 290 -19.87 -4.76 21.90
N ASP A 291 -20.40 -3.96 20.98
CA ASP A 291 -21.51 -4.31 20.11
C ASP A 291 -20.96 -5.01 18.85
N LEU A 292 -20.56 -6.28 19.02
CA LEU A 292 -19.87 -7.04 17.97
C LEU A 292 -20.76 -7.31 16.76
N GLY A 293 -22.05 -7.49 16.97
CA GLY A 293 -23.02 -7.69 15.87
C GLY A 293 -23.12 -6.47 14.96
N ARG A 294 -23.24 -5.29 15.56
CA ARG A 294 -23.26 -4.01 14.82
C ARG A 294 -21.88 -3.70 14.22
N GLY A 295 -20.79 -3.97 14.94
CA GLY A 295 -19.43 -3.87 14.43
C GLY A 295 -19.23 -4.76 13.19
N GLY A 296 -19.69 -6.02 13.23
CA GLY A 296 -19.69 -6.91 12.09
C GLY A 296 -20.46 -6.35 10.89
N ALA A 297 -21.64 -5.75 11.13
CA ALA A 297 -22.40 -5.11 10.04
C ALA A 297 -21.66 -3.91 9.41
N ILE A 298 -20.98 -3.07 10.23
CA ILE A 298 -20.14 -1.96 9.71
C ILE A 298 -18.97 -2.50 8.87
N ALA A 299 -18.32 -3.56 9.34
CA ALA A 299 -17.14 -4.10 8.65
C ALA A 299 -17.45 -4.82 7.33
N VAL A 300 -18.71 -5.27 7.14
CA VAL A 300 -19.19 -5.88 5.87
C VAL A 300 -19.53 -4.83 4.83
N THR A 301 -19.89 -3.60 5.24
CA THR A 301 -20.30 -2.50 4.32
C THR A 301 -19.13 -1.68 3.86
#